data_4e9b1d9b1a9e0a90beb5bd22cb64f792
#
_entry.id   4e9b1d9b1a9e0a90beb5bd22cb64f792
#
_cell.length_a   1.000
_cell.length_b   1.000
_cell.length_c   1.000
_cell.angle_alpha   90.00
_cell.angle_beta   90.00
_cell.angle_gamma   90.00
#
_symmetry.space_group_name_H-M   'P 1'
#
loop_
_entity.id
_entity.type
_entity.pdbx_description
1 polymer ?
#
loop_
_entity_poly.entity_id
_entity_poly.type
_entity_poly.pdbx_seq_one_letter_code
_entity_poly.pdbx_strand_id
1 'polypeptide(L)' 'MRIVALESSAVAASACVMEDDKLLGEFYINTRQTHSQTLLPMVQAVMADTGTSIGQVDCLAVSAGP' A
#
# COMPACT_ATOMS: atom_id res chain seq x y z
N MET A 1 -11.36 -12.09 -0.21
CA MET A 1 -11.40 -10.68 0.17
C MET A 1 -10.10 -10.01 -0.24
N ARG A 2 -10.21 -8.92 -0.99
CA ARG A 2 -9.05 -8.16 -1.45
C ARG A 2 -8.82 -6.98 -0.53
N ILE A 3 -7.63 -6.90 0.07
CA ILE A 3 -7.26 -5.88 1.05
C ILE A 3 -6.09 -5.09 0.51
N VAL A 4 -6.22 -3.76 0.56
CA VAL A 4 -5.10 -2.85 0.30
C VAL A 4 -4.72 -2.23 1.64
N ALA A 5 -3.46 -2.34 2.02
CA ALA A 5 -2.97 -1.82 3.29
C ALA A 5 -1.85 -0.81 3.04
N LEU A 6 -1.92 0.28 3.78
CA LEU A 6 -0.95 1.37 3.71
C LEU A 6 -0.37 1.58 5.10
N GLU A 7 0.93 1.80 5.17
CA GLU A 7 1.58 2.10 6.43
C GLU A 7 2.63 3.19 6.21
N SER A 8 2.67 4.17 7.11
CA SER A 8 3.68 5.21 7.04
C SER A 8 4.19 5.57 8.43
N SER A 9 5.45 5.94 8.49
CA SER A 9 6.11 6.46 9.67
C SER A 9 6.95 7.66 9.27
N ALA A 10 7.73 8.20 10.21
CA ALA A 10 8.58 9.37 9.94
C ALA A 10 9.61 9.12 8.82
N VAL A 11 10.02 7.88 8.62
CA VAL A 11 11.13 7.55 7.71
C VAL A 11 10.78 6.53 6.63
N ALA A 12 9.64 5.87 6.75
CA ALA A 12 9.31 4.76 5.85
C ALA A 12 7.84 4.77 5.47
N ALA A 13 7.55 4.21 4.30
CA ALA A 13 6.18 4.02 3.84
C ALA A 13 6.09 2.67 3.12
N SER A 14 4.94 2.02 3.23
CA SER A 14 4.69 0.79 2.51
C SER A 14 3.25 0.71 2.03
N ALA A 15 3.05 -0.06 0.97
CA ALA A 15 1.72 -0.36 0.45
C ALA A 15 1.70 -1.81 0.02
N CYS A 16 0.63 -2.53 0.33
CA CYS A 16 0.53 -3.91 -0.08
C CYS A 16 -0.89 -4.27 -0.51
N VAL A 17 -0.99 -5.34 -1.27
CA VAL A 17 -2.28 -5.93 -1.66
C VAL A 17 -2.28 -7.39 -1.24
N MET A 18 -3.34 -7.78 -0.55
CA MET A 18 -3.53 -9.16 -0.11
C MET A 18 -4.85 -9.70 -0.65
N GLU A 19 -4.89 -11.00 -0.93
CA GLU A 19 -6.12 -11.72 -1.22
C GLU A 19 -6.24 -12.81 -0.16
N ASP A 20 -7.22 -12.70 0.71
CA ASP A 20 -7.40 -13.56 1.87
C ASP A 20 -6.12 -13.59 2.69
N ASP A 21 -5.43 -14.73 2.77
CA ASP A 21 -4.20 -14.86 3.54
C ASP A 21 -2.94 -14.70 2.69
N LYS A 22 -3.10 -14.38 1.40
CA LYS A 22 -1.96 -14.35 0.48
C LYS A 22 -1.54 -12.92 0.18
N LEU A 23 -0.27 -12.61 0.38
CA LEU A 23 0.31 -11.35 -0.04
C LEU A 23 0.57 -11.42 -1.55
N LEU A 24 -0.10 -10.55 -2.31
CA LEU A 24 0.06 -10.49 -3.76
C LEU A 24 1.21 -9.58 -4.18
N GLY A 25 1.42 -8.50 -3.45
CA GLY A 25 2.51 -7.59 -3.75
C GLY A 25 2.69 -6.56 -2.65
N GLU A 26 3.90 -6.02 -2.57
CA GLU A 26 4.23 -5.03 -1.55
C GLU A 26 5.32 -4.10 -2.07
N PHE A 27 5.17 -2.81 -1.77
CA PHE A 27 6.20 -1.81 -1.99
C PHE A 27 6.59 -1.21 -0.65
N TYR A 28 7.89 -1.02 -0.45
CA TYR A 28 8.43 -0.46 0.77
C TYR A 28 9.52 0.56 0.45
N ILE A 29 9.42 1.75 1.04
CA ILE A 29 10.40 2.81 0.87
C ILE A 29 10.84 3.31 2.23
N ASN A 30 12.14 3.44 2.44
CA ASN A 30 12.74 3.94 3.67
C ASN A 30 13.73 5.05 3.29
N THR A 31 13.23 6.24 2.97
CA THR A 31 14.03 7.32 2.41
C THR A 31 13.86 8.66 3.09
N ARG A 32 13.06 8.76 4.13
CA ARG A 32 12.74 10.02 4.82
C ARG A 32 12.10 11.06 3.90
N GLN A 33 11.52 10.64 2.79
CA GLN A 33 10.82 11.55 1.90
C GLN A 33 9.41 11.85 2.44
N THR A 34 8.80 12.91 1.92
CA THR A 34 7.44 13.28 2.30
C THR A 34 6.47 12.22 1.79
N HIS A 35 5.81 11.52 2.72
CA HIS A 35 4.95 10.39 2.36
C HIS A 35 3.71 10.82 1.59
N SER A 36 3.24 12.06 1.77
CA SER A 36 2.13 12.58 0.99
C SER A 36 2.45 12.61 -0.51
N GLN A 37 3.73 12.67 -0.89
CA GLN A 37 4.17 12.66 -2.27
C GLN A 37 4.47 11.26 -2.81
N THR A 38 4.75 10.29 -1.93
CA THR A 38 5.17 8.96 -2.36
C THR A 38 4.10 7.89 -2.18
N LEU A 39 3.20 8.06 -1.22
CA LEU A 39 2.27 7.00 -0.83
C LEU A 39 1.26 6.68 -1.92
N LEU A 40 0.66 7.70 -2.53
CA LEU A 40 -0.33 7.46 -3.59
C LEU A 40 0.27 6.78 -4.82
N PRO A 41 1.44 7.22 -5.35
CA PRO A 41 2.08 6.48 -6.43
C PRO A 41 2.42 5.04 -6.05
N MET A 42 2.81 4.77 -4.79
CA MET A 42 3.09 3.40 -4.35
C MET A 42 1.83 2.54 -4.39
N VAL A 43 0.72 3.07 -3.92
CA VAL A 43 -0.57 2.37 -3.96
C VAL A 43 -0.96 2.06 -5.39
N GLN A 44 -0.86 3.04 -6.27
CA GLN A 44 -1.20 2.86 -7.68
C GLN A 44 -0.32 1.80 -8.32
N ALA A 45 0.99 1.81 -8.03
CA ALA A 45 1.92 0.86 -8.60
C ALA A 45 1.66 -0.56 -8.11
N VAL A 46 1.45 -0.75 -6.81
CA VAL A 46 1.21 -2.10 -6.28
C VAL A 46 -0.14 -2.64 -6.75
N MET A 47 -1.14 -1.79 -6.89
CA MET A 47 -2.42 -2.21 -7.44
C MET A 47 -2.30 -2.61 -8.90
N ALA A 48 -1.57 -1.83 -9.70
CA ALA A 48 -1.35 -2.16 -11.11
C ALA A 48 -0.58 -3.46 -11.26
N ASP A 49 0.48 -3.65 -10.47
CA ASP A 49 1.34 -4.83 -10.58
C ASP A 49 0.65 -6.11 -10.10
N THR A 50 -0.34 -5.99 -9.22
CA THR A 50 -1.11 -7.13 -8.74
C THR A 50 -2.42 -7.33 -9.50
N GLY A 51 -2.66 -6.53 -10.54
CA GLY A 51 -3.90 -6.62 -11.33
C GLY A 51 -5.14 -6.25 -10.55
N THR A 52 -5.02 -5.36 -9.57
CA THR A 52 -6.13 -4.98 -8.70
C THR A 52 -6.73 -3.65 -9.17
N SER A 53 -8.02 -3.64 -9.44
CA SER A 53 -8.77 -2.41 -9.71
C SER A 53 -9.44 -1.92 -8.44
N ILE A 54 -9.81 -0.65 -8.41
CA ILE A 54 -10.44 -0.05 -7.22
C ILE A 54 -11.74 -0.76 -6.86
N GLY A 55 -12.49 -1.25 -7.85
CA GLY A 55 -13.73 -1.97 -7.61
C GLY A 55 -13.56 -3.34 -6.98
N GLN A 56 -12.33 -3.88 -6.98
CA GLN A 56 -12.04 -5.18 -6.37
C GLN A 56 -11.63 -5.08 -4.92
N VAL A 57 -11.35 -3.87 -4.43
CA VAL A 57 -10.88 -3.67 -3.05
C VAL A 57 -12.06 -3.76 -2.09
N ASP A 58 -12.00 -4.73 -1.18
CA ASP A 58 -13.03 -4.93 -0.16
C ASP A 58 -12.73 -4.17 1.12
N CYS A 59 -11.46 -3.94 1.39
CA CYS A 59 -11.04 -3.29 2.63
C CYS A 59 -9.77 -2.48 2.38
N LEU A 60 -9.76 -1.26 2.93
CA LEU A 60 -8.56 -0.41 2.93
C LEU A 60 -8.13 -0.23 4.38
N ALA A 61 -6.92 -0.67 4.69
CA ALA A 61 -6.34 -0.52 6.02
C ALA A 61 -5.23 0.53 5.98
N VAL A 62 -5.27 1.48 6.90
CA VAL A 62 -4.28 2.55 6.97
C VAL A 62 -3.71 2.62 8.36
N SER A 63 -2.38 2.62 8.47
CA SER A 63 -1.67 2.81 9.72
C SER A 63 -0.68 3.94 9.54
N ALA A 64 -0.73 4.93 10.44
CA ALA A 64 0.19 6.06 10.42
C ALA A 64 0.86 6.16 11.77
N GLY A 65 2.20 6.13 11.78
CA GLY A 65 3.01 6.26 12.98
C GLY A 65 3.70 7.61 13.05
N PRO A 66 4.29 7.92 14.20
CA PRO A 66 5.06 9.14 14.35
C PRO A 66 6.33 9.14 13.52
#